data_8d579dd9a0fde70cead99e6092f4ec8f
#
_entry.id   8d579dd9a0fde70cead99e6092f4ec8f
#
_cell.length_a   1.000
_cell.length_b   1.000
_cell.length_c   1.000
_cell.angle_alpha   90.00
_cell.angle_beta   90.00
_cell.angle_gamma   90.00
#
_symmetry.space_group_name_H-M   'P 1'
#
loop_
_entity.id
_entity.type
_entity.pdbx_description
1 polymer ?
#
loop_
_entity_poly.entity_id
_entity_poly.type
_entity_poly.pdbx_seq_one_letter_code
_entity_poly.pdbx_strand_id
1 'polypeptide(L)'
;LRDFDMYFCKLFDGARHDSGDPFQWGERMIEHYAANRCDPRTKTIIFSDGLTIPRCIELFERFDGRIQVAFGVGTNLTNDVGPAALQIVLKMIECNGQPVAKISDTPGKTMVEDEGYLAYLRQVFDLPAPPPTTTPINRSAPVMR
;
A
#
# COMPACT_ATOMS: atom_id res chain seq x y z
N LEU A 1 -4.70 9.58 -5.67
CA LEU A 1 -3.94 10.80 -6.09
C LEU A 1 -4.72 12.09 -5.86
N ARG A 2 -6.06 12.05 -5.70
CA ARG A 2 -6.89 13.24 -5.48
C ARG A 2 -6.36 14.12 -4.33
N ASP A 3 -6.00 13.51 -3.22
CA ASP A 3 -5.58 14.20 -1.99
C ASP A 3 -4.05 14.45 -1.95
N PHE A 4 -3.30 13.95 -2.93
CA PHE A 4 -1.88 14.22 -3.13
C PHE A 4 -1.71 15.28 -4.23
N ASP A 5 -2.12 16.52 -3.88
CA ASP A 5 -2.17 17.66 -4.78
C ASP A 5 -0.78 18.31 -5.02
N MET A 6 -0.78 19.44 -5.69
CA MET A 6 0.45 20.19 -5.99
C MET A 6 1.23 20.59 -4.73
N TYR A 7 0.56 20.89 -3.63
CA TYR A 7 1.23 21.24 -2.39
C TYR A 7 2.04 20.04 -1.86
N PHE A 8 1.42 18.88 -1.76
CA PHE A 8 2.09 17.66 -1.30
C PHE A 8 3.12 17.14 -2.31
N CYS A 9 2.87 17.26 -3.62
CA CYS A 9 3.85 16.95 -4.65
C CYS A 9 5.13 17.78 -4.52
N LYS A 10 5.03 19.03 -4.06
CA LYS A 10 6.20 19.89 -3.82
C LYS A 10 6.83 19.68 -2.46
N LEU A 11 6.01 19.43 -1.42
CA LEU A 11 6.46 19.29 -0.05
C LEU A 11 7.27 18.01 0.16
N PHE A 12 6.81 16.89 -0.39
CA PHE A 12 7.45 15.58 -0.20
C PHE A 12 8.46 15.29 -1.31
N ASP A 13 9.55 14.61 -0.96
CA ASP A 13 10.58 14.18 -1.90
C ASP A 13 10.14 13.01 -2.77
N GLY A 14 9.05 12.32 -2.39
CA GLY A 14 8.58 11.18 -3.13
C GLY A 14 7.31 10.53 -2.57
N ALA A 15 6.99 9.36 -3.11
CA ALA A 15 5.84 8.56 -2.71
C ALA A 15 6.19 7.06 -2.66
N ARG A 16 5.45 6.28 -1.86
CA ARG A 16 5.66 4.84 -1.68
C ARG A 16 4.50 4.04 -2.26
N HIS A 17 4.84 3.07 -3.10
CA HIS A 17 3.94 2.03 -3.58
C HIS A 17 3.73 0.97 -2.50
N ASP A 18 2.49 0.67 -2.15
CA ASP A 18 2.11 -0.27 -1.09
C ASP A 18 1.21 -1.41 -1.56
N SER A 19 0.62 -1.31 -2.75
CA SER A 19 -0.25 -2.36 -3.31
C SER A 19 -0.55 -2.13 -4.80
N GLY A 20 -1.01 -3.16 -5.48
CA GLY A 20 -1.40 -3.12 -6.88
C GLY A 20 -0.23 -3.32 -7.85
N ASP A 21 -0.46 -3.03 -9.13
CA ASP A 21 0.56 -3.16 -10.16
C ASP A 21 1.59 -2.02 -10.06
N PRO A 22 2.88 -2.31 -9.77
CA PRO A 22 3.90 -1.31 -9.56
C PRO A 22 4.24 -0.53 -10.84
N PHE A 23 4.14 -1.14 -12.02
CA PHE A 23 4.42 -0.44 -13.29
C PHE A 23 3.36 0.60 -13.59
N GLN A 24 2.08 0.22 -13.49
CA GLN A 24 0.98 1.15 -13.70
C GLN A 24 1.02 2.28 -12.67
N TRP A 25 1.31 1.95 -11.41
CA TRP A 25 1.42 2.95 -10.36
C TRP A 25 2.55 3.93 -10.63
N GLY A 26 3.73 3.45 -11.03
CA GLY A 26 4.88 4.30 -11.36
C GLY A 26 4.61 5.25 -12.53
N GLU A 27 3.96 4.76 -13.61
CA GLU A 27 3.56 5.61 -14.74
C GLU A 27 2.58 6.71 -14.28
N ARG A 28 1.56 6.34 -13.50
CA ARG A 28 0.60 7.30 -12.95
C ARG A 28 1.24 8.34 -12.04
N MET A 29 2.29 7.98 -11.29
CA MET A 29 3.02 8.93 -10.45
C MET A 29 3.83 9.92 -11.28
N ILE A 30 4.49 9.47 -12.35
CA ILE A 30 5.21 10.35 -13.27
C ILE A 30 4.25 11.37 -13.89
N GLU A 31 3.12 10.90 -14.43
CA GLU A 31 2.07 11.76 -14.99
C GLU A 31 1.53 12.75 -13.95
N HIS A 32 1.29 12.28 -12.73
CA HIS A 32 0.77 13.08 -11.64
C HIS A 32 1.73 14.21 -11.22
N TYR A 33 3.03 13.91 -11.07
CA TYR A 33 4.04 14.93 -10.79
C TYR A 33 4.09 15.97 -11.91
N ALA A 34 4.12 15.54 -13.17
CA ALA A 34 4.14 16.44 -14.31
C ALA A 34 2.89 17.34 -14.36
N ALA A 35 1.69 16.78 -14.13
CA ALA A 35 0.44 17.55 -14.06
C ALA A 35 0.44 18.58 -12.92
N ASN A 36 1.12 18.29 -11.81
CA ASN A 36 1.30 19.19 -10.69
C ASN A 36 2.55 20.10 -10.79
N ARG A 37 3.12 20.23 -11.98
CA ARG A 37 4.28 21.11 -12.26
C ARG A 37 5.51 20.77 -11.40
N CYS A 38 5.73 19.51 -11.15
CA CYS A 38 6.94 18.96 -10.54
C CYS A 38 7.68 18.13 -11.60
N ASP A 39 8.99 18.35 -11.76
CA ASP A 39 9.80 17.48 -12.61
C ASP A 39 9.93 16.09 -11.95
N PRO A 40 9.39 15.02 -12.55
CA PRO A 40 9.45 13.69 -11.97
C PRO A 40 10.89 13.22 -11.67
N ARG A 41 11.88 13.66 -12.45
CA ARG A 41 13.29 13.28 -12.26
C ARG A 41 13.90 13.77 -10.95
N THR A 42 13.25 14.77 -10.31
CA THR A 42 13.64 15.27 -8.98
C THR A 42 12.95 14.55 -7.84
N LYS A 43 12.07 13.59 -8.15
CA LYS A 43 11.25 12.86 -7.17
C LYS A 43 11.67 11.40 -7.10
N THR A 44 11.46 10.79 -5.93
CA THR A 44 11.75 9.38 -5.67
C THR A 44 10.45 8.61 -5.50
N ILE A 45 10.29 7.50 -6.21
CA ILE A 45 9.26 6.52 -5.91
C ILE A 45 9.88 5.28 -5.25
N ILE A 46 9.25 4.82 -4.19
CA ILE A 46 9.70 3.66 -3.42
C ILE A 46 8.72 2.52 -3.69
N PHE A 47 9.18 1.45 -4.31
CA PHE A 47 8.41 0.23 -4.45
C PHE A 47 8.67 -0.68 -3.25
N SER A 48 7.62 -1.19 -2.59
CA SER A 48 7.78 -1.97 -1.36
C SER A 48 6.72 -3.05 -1.14
N ASP A 49 6.02 -3.48 -2.18
CA ASP A 49 5.03 -4.56 -2.07
C ASP A 49 5.46 -5.80 -2.86
N GLY A 50 5.68 -6.90 -2.13
CA GLY A 50 5.94 -8.23 -2.70
C GLY A 50 7.17 -8.35 -3.60
N LEU A 51 8.18 -7.48 -3.44
CA LEU A 51 9.32 -7.42 -4.34
C LEU A 51 10.26 -8.61 -4.19
N THR A 52 10.80 -9.04 -5.34
CA THR A 52 11.97 -9.91 -5.48
C THR A 52 13.09 -9.12 -6.17
N ILE A 53 14.33 -9.59 -6.09
CA ILE A 53 15.46 -8.93 -6.77
C ILE A 53 15.25 -8.83 -8.29
N PRO A 54 14.81 -9.88 -9.02
CA PRO A 54 14.49 -9.73 -10.42
C PRO A 54 13.44 -8.64 -10.71
N ARG A 55 12.39 -8.56 -9.88
CA ARG A 55 11.35 -7.54 -10.04
C ARG A 55 11.88 -6.13 -9.80
N CYS A 56 12.83 -5.96 -8.89
CA CYS A 56 13.49 -4.65 -8.68
C CYS A 56 14.28 -4.23 -9.92
N ILE A 57 14.96 -5.16 -10.58
CA ILE A 57 15.72 -4.88 -11.82
C ILE A 57 14.77 -4.45 -12.95
N GLU A 58 13.67 -5.16 -13.17
CA GLU A 58 12.66 -4.81 -14.17
C GLU A 58 12.08 -3.40 -13.93
N LEU A 59 11.79 -3.08 -12.68
CA LEU A 59 11.28 -1.75 -12.29
C LEU A 59 12.35 -0.67 -12.47
N PHE A 60 13.60 -0.95 -12.11
CA PHE A 60 14.71 -0.03 -12.34
C PHE A 60 14.84 0.29 -13.83
N GLU A 61 14.94 -0.74 -14.69
CA GLU A 61 15.08 -0.58 -16.14
C GLU A 61 13.91 0.22 -16.75
N ARG A 62 12.69 0.02 -16.22
CA ARG A 62 11.48 0.73 -16.71
C ARG A 62 11.51 2.21 -16.40
N PHE A 63 12.00 2.61 -15.23
CA PHE A 63 11.87 3.96 -14.71
C PHE A 63 13.18 4.75 -14.70
N ASP A 64 14.31 4.14 -15.03
CA ASP A 64 15.61 4.80 -15.09
C ASP A 64 15.59 6.05 -15.98
N GLY A 65 16.19 7.13 -15.49
CA GLY A 65 16.23 8.42 -16.15
C GLY A 65 14.89 9.18 -16.19
N ARG A 66 13.79 8.57 -15.74
CA ARG A 66 12.44 9.18 -15.76
C ARG A 66 11.98 9.67 -14.38
N ILE A 67 12.32 8.91 -13.35
CA ILE A 67 12.08 9.22 -11.94
C ILE A 67 13.10 8.44 -11.12
N GLN A 68 13.48 8.95 -9.95
CA GLN A 68 14.35 8.20 -9.05
C GLN A 68 13.58 7.03 -8.43
N VAL A 69 14.20 5.86 -8.32
CA VAL A 69 13.58 4.67 -7.75
C VAL A 69 14.35 4.14 -6.56
N ALA A 70 13.62 3.65 -5.56
CA ALA A 70 14.16 2.92 -4.43
C ALA A 70 13.28 1.68 -4.14
N PHE A 71 13.83 0.68 -3.47
CA PHE A 71 13.16 -0.60 -3.26
C PHE A 71 13.21 -1.02 -1.81
N GLY A 72 12.05 -1.42 -1.27
CA GLY A 72 11.91 -2.10 0.01
C GLY A 72 11.66 -3.59 -0.22
N VAL A 73 12.68 -4.43 -0.08
CA VAL A 73 12.53 -5.88 -0.17
C VAL A 73 12.49 -6.46 1.24
N GLY A 74 11.35 -7.04 1.60
CA GLY A 74 11.12 -7.62 2.92
C GLY A 74 11.44 -9.11 2.95
N THR A 75 10.42 -9.93 3.16
CA THR A 75 10.52 -11.40 3.35
C THR A 75 11.31 -12.10 2.23
N ASN A 76 11.14 -11.70 0.99
CA ASN A 76 11.86 -12.27 -0.14
C ASN A 76 13.38 -12.03 -0.14
N LEU A 77 13.89 -11.23 0.78
CA LEU A 77 15.32 -11.03 1.01
C LEU A 77 15.74 -11.58 2.38
N THR A 78 14.89 -11.41 3.41
CA THR A 78 15.25 -11.72 4.79
C THR A 78 14.89 -13.13 5.22
N ASN A 79 14.01 -13.81 4.50
CA ASN A 79 13.57 -15.18 4.78
C ASN A 79 13.36 -16.00 3.48
N ASP A 80 14.35 -16.00 2.62
CA ASP A 80 14.39 -16.75 1.35
C ASP A 80 15.32 -17.98 1.45
N VAL A 81 15.17 -18.75 2.54
CA VAL A 81 16.05 -19.89 2.85
C VAL A 81 15.29 -21.22 3.00
N GLY A 82 14.06 -21.26 2.50
CA GLY A 82 13.22 -22.48 2.46
C GLY A 82 12.11 -22.53 3.49
N PRO A 83 12.32 -22.28 4.83
CA PRO A 83 11.22 -22.24 5.77
C PRO A 83 10.19 -21.14 5.45
N ALA A 84 8.91 -21.47 5.60
CA ALA A 84 7.83 -20.50 5.36
C ALA A 84 7.89 -19.36 6.39
N ALA A 85 7.69 -18.12 5.93
CA ALA A 85 7.58 -16.96 6.81
C ALA A 85 6.32 -17.05 7.70
N LEU A 86 6.44 -16.60 8.95
CA LEU A 86 5.34 -16.66 9.93
C LEU A 86 4.14 -15.78 9.58
N GLN A 87 4.31 -14.82 8.68
CA GLN A 87 3.25 -13.89 8.23
C GLN A 87 2.55 -13.15 9.39
N ILE A 88 3.33 -12.71 10.37
CA ILE A 88 2.80 -12.01 11.55
C ILE A 88 2.43 -10.58 11.14
N VAL A 89 1.15 -10.23 11.34
CA VAL A 89 0.61 -8.89 11.10
C VAL A 89 -0.15 -8.44 12.34
N LEU A 90 0.24 -7.29 12.90
CA LEU A 90 -0.46 -6.64 14.00
C LEU A 90 -1.21 -5.41 13.49
N LYS A 91 -2.47 -5.29 13.87
CA LYS A 91 -3.32 -4.13 13.55
C LYS A 91 -3.99 -3.63 14.82
N MET A 92 -4.05 -2.30 14.96
CA MET A 92 -4.82 -1.66 16.01
C MET A 92 -6.31 -1.78 15.68
N ILE A 93 -7.11 -2.18 16.64
CA ILE A 93 -8.57 -2.34 16.51
C ILE A 93 -9.33 -1.31 17.34
N GLU A 94 -8.69 -0.78 18.39
CA GLU A 94 -9.27 0.24 19.27
C GLU A 94 -8.16 1.19 19.77
N CYS A 95 -8.51 2.46 19.94
CA CYS A 95 -7.66 3.47 20.56
C CYS A 95 -8.50 4.37 21.45
N ASN A 96 -8.18 4.46 22.75
CA ASN A 96 -8.90 5.27 23.73
C ASN A 96 -10.43 5.04 23.73
N GLY A 97 -10.87 3.78 23.64
CA GLY A 97 -12.29 3.43 23.60
C GLY A 97 -13.00 3.75 22.28
N GLN A 98 -12.26 4.12 21.25
CA GLN A 98 -12.81 4.39 19.92
C GLN A 98 -12.35 3.31 18.94
N PRO A 99 -13.23 2.80 18.06
CA PRO A 99 -12.85 1.81 17.07
C PRO A 99 -11.82 2.38 16.09
N VAL A 100 -10.93 1.52 15.64
CA VAL A 100 -9.94 1.82 14.58
C VAL A 100 -10.07 0.77 13.48
N ALA A 101 -9.93 1.17 12.23
CA ALA A 101 -9.98 0.27 11.09
C ALA A 101 -8.78 0.47 10.18
N LYS A 102 -8.27 -0.62 9.62
CA LYS A 102 -7.36 -0.59 8.46
C LYS A 102 -8.14 -1.03 7.23
N ILE A 103 -8.36 -0.12 6.31
CA ILE A 103 -9.00 -0.41 5.03
C ILE A 103 -7.91 -0.71 3.99
N SER A 104 -8.15 -1.69 3.13
CA SER A 104 -7.24 -2.09 2.07
C SER A 104 -8.03 -2.49 0.82
N ASP A 105 -7.49 -2.15 -0.34
CA ASP A 105 -7.96 -2.61 -1.65
C ASP A 105 -7.61 -4.07 -1.91
N THR A 106 -6.64 -4.61 -1.18
CA THR A 106 -6.31 -6.03 -1.27
C THR A 106 -7.34 -6.85 -0.50
N PRO A 107 -8.02 -7.81 -1.15
CA PRO A 107 -8.98 -8.69 -0.48
C PRO A 107 -8.36 -9.37 0.75
N GLY A 108 -9.12 -9.41 1.86
CA GLY A 108 -8.69 -10.04 3.12
C GLY A 108 -7.69 -9.23 3.96
N LYS A 109 -7.23 -8.08 3.50
CA LYS A 109 -6.31 -7.20 4.27
C LYS A 109 -7.03 -6.08 5.05
N THR A 110 -8.32 -5.88 4.85
CA THR A 110 -9.12 -4.98 5.70
C THR A 110 -9.31 -5.63 7.07
N MET A 111 -9.05 -4.89 8.14
CA MET A 111 -9.25 -5.34 9.52
C MET A 111 -10.06 -4.30 10.29
N VAL A 112 -11.14 -4.76 10.88
CA VAL A 112 -12.06 -3.96 11.69
C VAL A 112 -12.87 -4.94 12.55
N GLU A 113 -13.20 -4.55 13.77
CA GLU A 113 -14.13 -5.30 14.62
C GLU A 113 -15.55 -4.69 14.56
N ASP A 114 -15.64 -3.38 14.35
CA ASP A 114 -16.91 -2.64 14.23
C ASP A 114 -17.25 -2.40 12.76
N GLU A 115 -18.15 -3.22 12.22
CA GLU A 115 -18.63 -3.10 10.83
C GLU A 115 -19.42 -1.81 10.60
N GLY A 116 -20.08 -1.25 11.61
CA GLY A 116 -20.76 0.04 11.53
C GLY A 116 -19.75 1.17 11.35
N TYR A 117 -18.64 1.11 12.07
CA TYR A 117 -17.55 2.05 11.91
C TYR A 117 -16.88 1.95 10.54
N LEU A 118 -16.72 0.73 10.01
CA LEU A 118 -16.22 0.55 8.65
C LEU A 118 -17.15 1.17 7.61
N ALA A 119 -18.47 0.97 7.74
CA ALA A 119 -19.45 1.57 6.84
C ALA A 119 -19.39 3.11 6.90
N TYR A 120 -19.30 3.67 8.09
CA TYR A 120 -19.12 5.10 8.30
C TYR A 120 -17.85 5.64 7.61
N LEU A 121 -16.71 4.99 7.79
CA LEU A 121 -15.46 5.40 7.14
C LEU A 121 -15.56 5.35 5.62
N ARG A 122 -16.19 4.32 5.06
CA ARG A 122 -16.40 4.23 3.61
C ARG A 122 -17.23 5.38 3.08
N GLN A 123 -18.26 5.77 3.80
CA GLN A 123 -19.09 6.93 3.44
C GLN A 123 -18.31 8.25 3.53
N VAL A 124 -17.57 8.46 4.62
CA VAL A 124 -16.80 9.70 4.85
C VAL A 124 -15.71 9.90 3.80
N PHE A 125 -15.03 8.82 3.41
CA PHE A 125 -13.92 8.88 2.47
C PHE A 125 -14.31 8.56 1.02
N ASP A 126 -15.60 8.40 0.73
CA ASP A 126 -16.11 8.07 -0.60
C ASP A 126 -15.40 6.85 -1.22
N LEU A 127 -15.27 5.79 -0.40
CA LEU A 127 -14.60 4.57 -0.82
C LEU A 127 -15.60 3.60 -1.48
N PRO A 128 -15.19 2.90 -2.54
CA PRO A 128 -16.05 1.92 -3.19
C PRO A 128 -16.48 0.82 -2.21
N ALA A 129 -17.64 0.22 -2.47
CA ALA A 129 -18.07 -0.97 -1.75
C ALA A 129 -17.00 -2.08 -1.88
N PRO A 130 -16.76 -2.90 -0.85
CA PRO A 130 -15.84 -4.01 -0.96
C PRO A 130 -16.32 -4.96 -2.07
N PRO A 131 -15.38 -5.57 -2.82
CA PRO A 131 -15.78 -6.67 -3.69
C PRO A 131 -16.46 -7.76 -2.85
N PRO A 132 -17.46 -8.47 -3.40
CA PRO A 132 -18.16 -9.50 -2.65
C PRO A 132 -17.17 -10.53 -2.11
N THR A 133 -17.16 -10.71 -0.79
CA THR A 133 -16.25 -11.62 -0.11
C THR A 133 -16.74 -13.05 -0.35
N THR A 134 -16.02 -13.82 -1.16
CA THR A 134 -16.29 -15.25 -1.39
C THR A 134 -15.56 -16.18 -0.42
N THR A 135 -14.99 -15.66 0.67
CA THR A 135 -14.28 -16.52 1.64
C THR A 135 -14.76 -16.23 3.06
N PRO A 136 -15.31 -17.19 3.79
CA PRO A 136 -15.60 -17.03 5.20
C PRO A 136 -14.29 -16.87 5.98
N ILE A 137 -14.20 -15.84 6.82
CA ILE A 137 -13.09 -15.64 7.75
C ILE A 137 -13.11 -16.82 8.72
N ASN A 138 -12.05 -17.62 8.72
CA ASN A 138 -11.86 -18.67 9.70
C ASN A 138 -11.59 -18.03 11.07
N ARG A 139 -12.63 -17.93 11.91
CA ARG A 139 -12.59 -17.34 13.26
C ARG A 139 -11.91 -18.22 14.31
N SER A 140 -11.08 -19.19 13.92
CA SER A 140 -10.49 -20.17 14.84
C SER A 140 -9.08 -19.85 15.33
N ALA A 141 -8.58 -18.63 15.18
CA ALA A 141 -7.36 -18.21 15.86
C ALA A 141 -7.70 -17.65 17.26
N PRO A 142 -7.12 -18.15 18.37
CA PRO A 142 -7.39 -17.61 19.69
C PRO A 142 -6.86 -16.19 19.82
N VAL A 143 -7.73 -15.28 20.24
CA VAL A 143 -7.34 -13.93 20.67
C VAL A 143 -6.55 -14.08 21.98
N MET A 144 -5.25 -13.84 21.97
CA MET A 144 -4.49 -13.65 23.20
C MET A 144 -4.90 -12.30 23.80
N ARG A 145 -5.51 -12.35 24.96
CA ARG A 145 -5.75 -11.19 25.81
C ARG A 145 -4.55 -10.87 26.65
#